data_95bbf046c87515dfaa6fa1e29e0da428
#
_entry.id   95bbf046c87515dfaa6fa1e29e0da428
#
_cell.length_a   1.000
_cell.length_b   1.000
_cell.length_c   1.000
_cell.angle_alpha   90.00
_cell.angle_beta   90.00
_cell.angle_gamma   90.00
#
_symmetry.space_group_name_H-M   'P 1'
#
loop_
_entity.id
_entity.type
_entity.pdbx_description
1 polymer ?
#
loop_
_entity_poly.entity_id
_entity_poly.type
_entity_poly.pdbx_seq_one_letter_code
_entity_poly.pdbx_strand_id
1 'polypeptide(L)'
;MIGDRFRVTGRVAVITGAGRGIGAATAVALAQAGADVVISARTGDQLAAVAREVEAAGRRAVVVPADLSDPGAAAGLAAAAVEAFGRLDIVVNNVGGALPRPFLATTPRHLENAFRFNVVVAHSLTQAAVPHLLASGADGRTGSVVSITSAVGRAAGRGYLAYGTAKAALAHYTRLAAADLAPRIRVNAIAVGAVATSALDIVLTDDTLRGQMERATPLGRIGNPADVAAAVVFLASPAGGYITGKIIEVDGGIDRPNLDLGIPDL
;
A
#
# COMPACT_ATOMS: atom_id res chain seq x y z
N MET A 1 25.52 -10.76 -5.83
CA MET A 1 24.87 -10.81 -7.18
C MET A 1 23.72 -9.79 -7.25
N ILE A 2 23.17 -9.48 -8.43
CA ILE A 2 22.07 -8.50 -8.54
C ILE A 2 20.85 -8.94 -7.71
N GLY A 3 20.53 -10.22 -7.65
CA GLY A 3 19.42 -10.76 -6.87
C GLY A 3 19.53 -10.49 -5.36
N ASP A 4 20.74 -10.38 -4.82
CA ASP A 4 20.92 -10.10 -3.39
C ASP A 4 20.48 -8.69 -3.03
N ARG A 5 20.46 -7.77 -3.99
CA ARG A 5 19.99 -6.41 -3.78
C ARG A 5 18.48 -6.31 -3.55
N PHE A 6 17.71 -7.32 -3.95
CA PHE A 6 16.27 -7.41 -3.70
C PHE A 6 15.93 -8.09 -2.38
N ARG A 7 16.94 -8.62 -1.66
CA ARG A 7 16.74 -9.25 -0.35
C ARG A 7 16.54 -8.22 0.76
N VAL A 8 15.63 -8.57 1.66
CA VAL A 8 15.36 -7.83 2.90
C VAL A 8 15.59 -8.73 4.14
N THR A 9 16.55 -9.65 4.03
CA THR A 9 16.88 -10.63 5.07
C THR A 9 17.19 -9.96 6.40
N GLY A 10 16.56 -10.45 7.47
CA GLY A 10 16.74 -9.93 8.84
C GLY A 10 16.07 -8.57 9.06
N ARG A 11 15.22 -8.12 8.15
CA ARG A 11 14.37 -6.94 8.34
C ARG A 11 13.00 -7.32 8.87
N VAL A 12 12.32 -6.35 9.47
CA VAL A 12 10.94 -6.46 9.95
C VAL A 12 10.07 -5.45 9.22
N ALA A 13 8.94 -5.91 8.69
CA ALA A 13 7.98 -5.08 7.98
C ALA A 13 6.62 -5.04 8.69
N VAL A 14 5.99 -3.87 8.74
CA VAL A 14 4.58 -3.69 9.10
C VAL A 14 3.77 -3.45 7.83
N ILE A 15 2.71 -4.23 7.62
CA ILE A 15 1.83 -4.12 6.45
C ILE A 15 0.37 -3.92 6.89
N THR A 16 -0.22 -2.79 6.52
CA THR A 16 -1.63 -2.50 6.78
C THR A 16 -2.54 -3.07 5.68
N GLY A 17 -3.75 -3.53 6.06
CA GLY A 17 -4.69 -4.12 5.11
C GLY A 17 -4.20 -5.43 4.49
N ALA A 18 -3.46 -6.22 5.26
CA ALA A 18 -2.75 -7.41 4.80
C ALA A 18 -3.61 -8.69 4.76
N GLY A 19 -4.91 -8.63 5.05
CA GLY A 19 -5.78 -9.81 5.06
C GLY A 19 -6.09 -10.37 3.66
N ARG A 20 -5.94 -9.58 2.59
CA ARG A 20 -6.23 -9.98 1.20
C ARG A 20 -5.59 -9.03 0.19
N GLY A 21 -5.69 -9.40 -1.09
CA GLY A 21 -5.30 -8.55 -2.22
C GLY A 21 -3.84 -8.09 -2.17
N ILE A 22 -3.58 -6.81 -2.45
CA ILE A 22 -2.23 -6.23 -2.52
C ILE A 22 -1.49 -6.39 -1.19
N GLY A 23 -2.16 -6.15 -0.06
CA GLY A 23 -1.51 -6.24 1.26
C GLY A 23 -1.07 -7.65 1.60
N ALA A 24 -1.90 -8.67 1.32
CA ALA A 24 -1.56 -10.08 1.51
C ALA A 24 -0.38 -10.50 0.62
N ALA A 25 -0.48 -10.20 -0.69
CA ALA A 25 0.61 -10.49 -1.64
C ALA A 25 1.92 -9.80 -1.24
N THR A 26 1.84 -8.56 -0.73
CA THR A 26 3.01 -7.83 -0.23
C THR A 26 3.64 -8.49 0.99
N ALA A 27 2.84 -8.96 1.96
CA ALA A 27 3.34 -9.65 3.14
C ALA A 27 4.09 -10.92 2.75
N VAL A 28 3.52 -11.74 1.88
CA VAL A 28 4.14 -12.96 1.37
C VAL A 28 5.41 -12.65 0.57
N ALA A 29 5.39 -11.66 -0.32
CA ALA A 29 6.56 -11.30 -1.13
C ALA A 29 7.73 -10.77 -0.27
N LEU A 30 7.45 -9.96 0.76
CA LEU A 30 8.47 -9.49 1.71
C LEU A 30 9.03 -10.65 2.54
N ALA A 31 8.20 -11.63 2.92
CA ALA A 31 8.65 -12.84 3.59
C ALA A 31 9.56 -13.68 2.68
N GLN A 32 9.18 -13.91 1.43
CA GLN A 32 10.02 -14.59 0.43
C GLN A 32 11.35 -13.86 0.18
N ALA A 33 11.35 -12.54 0.28
CA ALA A 33 12.55 -11.72 0.21
C ALA A 33 13.39 -11.73 1.51
N GLY A 34 12.89 -12.33 2.62
CA GLY A 34 13.60 -12.59 3.86
C GLY A 34 13.21 -11.75 5.07
N ALA A 35 12.10 -11.00 5.03
CA ALA A 35 11.61 -10.23 6.17
C ALA A 35 10.68 -11.04 7.08
N ASP A 36 10.69 -10.76 8.38
CA ASP A 36 9.60 -11.07 9.30
C ASP A 36 8.53 -9.97 9.19
N VAL A 37 7.26 -10.29 9.42
CA VAL A 37 6.18 -9.34 9.16
C VAL A 37 5.20 -9.19 10.33
N VAL A 38 4.71 -7.97 10.54
CA VAL A 38 3.48 -7.70 11.30
C VAL A 38 2.39 -7.38 10.28
N ILE A 39 1.31 -8.13 10.30
CA ILE A 39 0.19 -8.01 9.37
C ILE A 39 -1.08 -7.61 10.12
N SER A 40 -1.77 -6.60 9.61
CA SER A 40 -3.00 -6.12 10.24
C SER A 40 -4.12 -5.89 9.24
N ALA A 41 -5.31 -6.29 9.63
CA ALA A 41 -6.60 -6.06 8.99
C ALA A 41 -7.72 -6.37 9.98
N ARG A 42 -8.99 -6.12 9.60
CA ARG A 42 -10.14 -6.37 10.48
C ARG A 42 -10.44 -7.86 10.69
N THR A 43 -10.18 -8.71 9.70
CA THR A 43 -10.61 -10.11 9.67
C THR A 43 -9.47 -11.03 10.07
N GLY A 44 -9.56 -11.60 11.28
CA GLY A 44 -8.52 -12.47 11.84
C GLY A 44 -8.25 -13.72 11.00
N ASP A 45 -9.28 -14.38 10.48
CA ASP A 45 -9.13 -15.62 9.68
C ASP A 45 -8.35 -15.38 8.38
N GLN A 46 -8.60 -14.21 7.73
CA GLN A 46 -7.83 -13.83 6.54
C GLN A 46 -6.36 -13.59 6.89
N LEU A 47 -6.09 -12.92 8.00
CA LEU A 47 -4.72 -12.70 8.47
C LEU A 47 -4.02 -14.03 8.83
N ALA A 48 -4.75 -14.96 9.48
CA ALA A 48 -4.22 -16.28 9.80
C ALA A 48 -3.87 -17.09 8.55
N ALA A 49 -4.63 -16.95 7.47
CA ALA A 49 -4.28 -17.58 6.19
C ALA A 49 -2.98 -17.00 5.62
N VAL A 50 -2.84 -15.67 5.60
CA VAL A 50 -1.61 -15.00 5.13
C VAL A 50 -0.42 -15.34 6.02
N ALA A 51 -0.61 -15.44 7.35
CA ALA A 51 0.46 -15.84 8.27
C ALA A 51 1.02 -17.23 7.93
N ARG A 52 0.16 -18.20 7.60
CA ARG A 52 0.62 -19.54 7.15
C ARG A 52 1.46 -19.48 5.86
N GLU A 53 1.12 -18.60 4.92
CA GLU A 53 1.92 -18.42 3.70
C GLU A 53 3.30 -17.80 4.00
N VAL A 54 3.35 -16.85 4.94
CA VAL A 54 4.60 -16.26 5.43
C VAL A 54 5.46 -17.31 6.13
N GLU A 55 4.86 -18.16 6.97
CA GLU A 55 5.53 -19.24 7.66
C GLU A 55 6.06 -20.31 6.68
N ALA A 56 5.28 -20.62 5.64
CA ALA A 56 5.72 -21.51 4.56
C ALA A 56 6.93 -20.97 3.78
N ALA A 57 7.11 -19.64 3.76
CA ALA A 57 8.32 -18.97 3.22
C ALA A 57 9.50 -18.97 4.24
N GLY A 58 9.36 -19.63 5.40
CA GLY A 58 10.39 -19.73 6.43
C GLY A 58 10.57 -18.45 7.27
N ARG A 59 9.54 -17.58 7.30
CA ARG A 59 9.57 -16.32 8.07
C ARG A 59 8.47 -16.31 9.15
N ARG A 60 8.54 -15.33 10.05
CA ARG A 60 7.59 -15.20 11.16
C ARG A 60 6.56 -14.12 10.82
N ALA A 61 5.30 -14.37 11.16
CA ALA A 61 4.21 -13.41 11.08
C ALA A 61 3.61 -13.14 12.45
N VAL A 62 3.41 -11.87 12.78
CA VAL A 62 2.58 -11.45 13.91
C VAL A 62 1.27 -10.90 13.36
N VAL A 63 0.17 -11.49 13.80
CA VAL A 63 -1.18 -11.13 13.38
C VAL A 63 -1.77 -10.15 14.39
N VAL A 64 -2.15 -8.96 13.91
CA VAL A 64 -2.79 -7.92 14.73
C VAL A 64 -4.13 -7.54 14.10
N PRO A 65 -5.25 -8.18 14.50
CA PRO A 65 -6.58 -7.78 14.06
C PRO A 65 -6.92 -6.39 14.59
N ALA A 66 -7.21 -5.44 13.69
CA ALA A 66 -7.55 -4.07 14.07
C ALA A 66 -8.41 -3.38 13.02
N ASP A 67 -9.27 -2.46 13.46
CA ASP A 67 -9.91 -1.49 12.57
C ASP A 67 -8.96 -0.31 12.33
N LEU A 68 -8.30 -0.33 11.19
CA LEU A 68 -7.33 0.69 10.81
C LEU A 68 -7.99 2.01 10.31
N SER A 69 -9.30 2.18 10.42
CA SER A 69 -9.93 3.50 10.30
C SER A 69 -9.65 4.37 11.54
N ASP A 70 -9.22 3.75 12.64
CA ASP A 70 -8.67 4.43 13.81
C ASP A 70 -7.15 4.66 13.62
N PRO A 71 -6.69 5.93 13.55
CA PRO A 71 -5.27 6.24 13.44
C PRO A 71 -4.43 5.75 14.62
N GLY A 72 -5.02 5.65 15.84
CA GLY A 72 -4.33 5.12 17.02
C GLY A 72 -4.04 3.63 16.90
N ALA A 73 -5.00 2.84 16.40
CA ALA A 73 -4.78 1.43 16.11
C ALA A 73 -3.69 1.22 15.05
N ALA A 74 -3.65 2.07 14.02
CA ALA A 74 -2.59 2.02 13.02
C ALA A 74 -1.21 2.35 13.61
N ALA A 75 -1.12 3.40 14.45
CA ALA A 75 0.12 3.78 15.11
C ALA A 75 0.67 2.67 16.02
N GLY A 76 -0.20 1.94 16.73
CA GLY A 76 0.17 0.83 17.62
C GLY A 76 0.91 -0.32 16.93
N LEU A 77 0.78 -0.47 15.60
CA LEU A 77 1.48 -1.53 14.87
C LEU A 77 3.01 -1.38 14.88
N ALA A 78 3.52 -0.15 15.01
CA ALA A 78 4.95 0.08 15.13
C ALA A 78 5.52 -0.50 16.43
N ALA A 79 4.81 -0.31 17.55
CA ALA A 79 5.18 -0.90 18.84
C ALA A 79 5.08 -2.43 18.81
N ALA A 80 4.03 -3.00 18.20
CA ALA A 80 3.87 -4.44 18.05
C ALA A 80 5.04 -5.09 17.30
N ALA A 81 5.60 -4.41 16.29
CA ALA A 81 6.77 -4.90 15.56
C ALA A 81 8.01 -4.98 16.46
N VAL A 82 8.23 -3.93 17.25
CA VAL A 82 9.40 -3.87 18.16
C VAL A 82 9.24 -4.86 19.31
N GLU A 83 8.06 -5.01 19.86
CA GLU A 83 7.78 -5.98 20.92
C GLU A 83 8.05 -7.41 20.44
N ALA A 84 7.59 -7.76 19.24
CA ALA A 84 7.69 -9.13 18.72
C ALA A 84 9.07 -9.49 18.14
N PHE A 85 9.75 -8.51 17.53
CA PHE A 85 10.95 -8.74 16.72
C PHE A 85 12.17 -7.91 17.12
N GLY A 86 12.01 -6.95 18.04
CA GLY A 86 13.10 -6.07 18.51
C GLY A 86 13.47 -4.94 17.55
N ARG A 87 12.81 -4.83 16.39
CA ARG A 87 13.12 -3.84 15.33
C ARG A 87 11.95 -3.55 14.40
N LEU A 88 12.06 -2.46 13.65
CA LEU A 88 11.17 -2.13 12.53
C LEU A 88 11.98 -1.45 11.43
N ASP A 89 11.94 -1.98 10.21
CA ASP A 89 12.74 -1.52 9.07
C ASP A 89 11.88 -1.02 7.90
N ILE A 90 10.69 -1.57 7.74
CA ILE A 90 9.83 -1.35 6.57
C ILE A 90 8.40 -1.10 7.04
N VAL A 91 7.78 -0.04 6.51
CA VAL A 91 6.35 0.26 6.68
C VAL A 91 5.67 0.24 5.32
N VAL A 92 4.57 -0.51 5.20
CA VAL A 92 3.72 -0.52 4.01
C VAL A 92 2.33 0.00 4.38
N ASN A 93 2.06 1.24 3.99
CA ASN A 93 0.75 1.89 4.13
C ASN A 93 -0.13 1.48 2.95
N ASN A 94 -0.83 0.35 3.09
CA ASN A 94 -1.68 -0.19 2.03
C ASN A 94 -3.19 0.07 2.29
N VAL A 95 -3.60 0.28 3.54
CA VAL A 95 -5.00 0.61 3.84
C VAL A 95 -5.43 1.90 3.14
N GLY A 96 -6.62 1.89 2.56
CA GLY A 96 -7.23 3.03 1.92
C GLY A 96 -8.45 2.65 1.10
N GLY A 97 -9.20 3.65 0.68
CA GLY A 97 -10.39 3.51 -0.14
C GLY A 97 -11.38 4.64 0.08
N ALA A 98 -12.33 4.78 -0.81
CA ALA A 98 -13.58 5.52 -0.64
C ALA A 98 -14.57 5.04 -1.71
N LEU A 99 -15.86 5.06 -1.41
CA LEU A 99 -16.89 4.69 -2.37
C LEU A 99 -17.04 5.77 -3.45
N PRO A 100 -17.16 5.39 -4.73
CA PRO A 100 -17.47 6.31 -5.81
C PRO A 100 -18.81 7.01 -5.59
N ARG A 101 -18.87 8.31 -5.95
CA ARG A 101 -20.10 9.12 -5.84
C ARG A 101 -20.16 10.20 -6.91
N PRO A 102 -21.35 10.54 -7.42
CA PRO A 102 -21.55 11.76 -8.23
C PRO A 102 -21.12 13.00 -7.47
N PHE A 103 -20.72 14.05 -8.20
CA PHE A 103 -20.26 15.30 -7.61
C PHE A 103 -21.24 15.89 -6.58
N LEU A 104 -22.50 16.05 -6.93
CA LEU A 104 -23.54 16.61 -6.05
C LEU A 104 -23.87 15.74 -4.84
N ALA A 105 -23.60 14.43 -4.90
CA ALA A 105 -23.76 13.51 -3.77
C ALA A 105 -22.51 13.40 -2.89
N THR A 106 -21.40 14.07 -3.29
CA THR A 106 -20.16 14.08 -2.52
C THR A 106 -20.17 15.25 -1.54
N THR A 107 -20.50 14.97 -0.28
CA THR A 107 -20.53 15.99 0.79
C THR A 107 -19.12 16.28 1.33
N PRO A 108 -18.90 17.42 2.04
CA PRO A 108 -17.64 17.70 2.74
C PRO A 108 -17.18 16.53 3.63
N ARG A 109 -18.11 15.90 4.35
CA ARG A 109 -17.81 14.74 5.21
C ARG A 109 -17.25 13.54 4.43
N HIS A 110 -17.67 13.33 3.18
CA HIS A 110 -17.09 12.27 2.35
C HIS A 110 -15.62 12.57 2.00
N LEU A 111 -15.27 13.84 1.75
CA LEU A 111 -13.88 14.28 1.53
C LEU A 111 -13.04 14.10 2.79
N GLU A 112 -13.54 14.55 3.94
CA GLU A 112 -12.87 14.42 5.25
C GLU A 112 -12.60 12.96 5.59
N ASN A 113 -13.61 12.09 5.44
CA ASN A 113 -13.48 10.66 5.71
C ASN A 113 -12.47 9.99 4.75
N ALA A 114 -12.50 10.34 3.46
CA ALA A 114 -11.54 9.83 2.49
C ALA A 114 -10.11 10.28 2.83
N PHE A 115 -9.92 11.56 3.19
CA PHE A 115 -8.62 12.07 3.61
C PHE A 115 -8.15 11.37 4.90
N ARG A 116 -9.01 11.26 5.91
CA ARG A 116 -8.68 10.56 7.16
C ARG A 116 -8.22 9.14 6.91
N PHE A 117 -8.98 8.36 6.14
CA PHE A 117 -8.70 6.94 5.91
C PHE A 117 -7.50 6.68 5.01
N ASN A 118 -7.20 7.56 4.04
CA ASN A 118 -6.09 7.36 3.10
C ASN A 118 -4.80 8.07 3.51
N VAL A 119 -4.89 9.23 4.21
CA VAL A 119 -3.72 10.06 4.50
C VAL A 119 -3.40 10.06 6.00
N VAL A 120 -4.38 10.36 6.87
CA VAL A 120 -4.13 10.49 8.32
C VAL A 120 -3.70 9.15 8.91
N VAL A 121 -4.34 8.05 8.54
CA VAL A 121 -3.96 6.69 8.98
C VAL A 121 -2.53 6.35 8.57
N ALA A 122 -2.16 6.62 7.32
CA ALA A 122 -0.79 6.40 6.83
C ALA A 122 0.24 7.27 7.55
N HIS A 123 -0.11 8.54 7.82
CA HIS A 123 0.74 9.45 8.61
C HIS A 123 0.94 8.94 10.04
N SER A 124 -0.14 8.52 10.73
CA SER A 124 -0.08 8.07 12.12
C SER A 124 0.84 6.87 12.30
N LEU A 125 0.74 5.86 11.42
CA LEU A 125 1.66 4.73 11.44
C LEU A 125 3.09 5.17 11.11
N THR A 126 3.27 5.99 10.06
CA THR A 126 4.61 6.45 9.67
C THR A 126 5.27 7.23 10.79
N GLN A 127 4.56 8.18 11.43
CA GLN A 127 5.05 8.99 12.54
C GLN A 127 5.47 8.11 13.73
N ALA A 128 4.62 7.16 14.13
CA ALA A 128 4.94 6.21 15.20
C ALA A 128 6.13 5.30 14.86
N ALA A 129 6.32 4.96 13.58
CA ALA A 129 7.41 4.11 13.13
C ALA A 129 8.77 4.83 13.07
N VAL A 130 8.82 6.16 12.89
CA VAL A 130 10.07 6.92 12.69
C VAL A 130 11.14 6.59 13.74
N PRO A 131 10.89 6.64 15.06
CA PRO A 131 11.92 6.34 16.06
C PRO A 131 12.51 4.93 15.90
N HIS A 132 11.67 3.96 15.56
CA HIS A 132 12.05 2.56 15.40
C HIS A 132 12.82 2.32 14.10
N LEU A 133 12.40 2.95 12.99
CA LEU A 133 13.13 2.93 11.72
C LEU A 133 14.54 3.53 11.85
N LEU A 134 14.68 4.61 12.63
CA LEU A 134 15.97 5.23 12.93
C LEU A 134 16.86 4.31 13.79
N ALA A 135 16.30 3.68 14.83
CA ALA A 135 17.01 2.75 15.70
C ALA A 135 17.49 1.50 14.91
N SER A 136 16.63 0.93 14.07
CA SER A 136 16.98 -0.21 13.21
C SER A 136 18.03 0.11 12.15
N GLY A 137 18.16 1.38 11.76
CA GLY A 137 19.16 1.88 10.81
C GLY A 137 20.52 2.20 11.43
N ALA A 138 20.74 1.92 12.72
CA ALA A 138 22.03 2.17 13.39
C ALA A 138 23.19 1.34 12.79
N ASP A 139 22.89 0.26 12.10
CA ASP A 139 23.84 -0.59 11.37
C ASP A 139 24.20 -0.06 9.95
N GLY A 140 23.83 1.18 9.64
CA GLY A 140 24.08 1.83 8.33
C GLY A 140 23.00 1.54 7.27
N ARG A 141 21.92 0.79 7.61
CA ARG A 141 20.78 0.58 6.72
C ARG A 141 19.81 1.77 6.80
N THR A 142 19.10 2.02 5.72
CA THR A 142 18.03 3.01 5.70
C THR A 142 16.67 2.34 5.98
N GLY A 143 15.83 3.00 6.78
CA GLY A 143 14.42 2.66 6.89
C GLY A 143 13.69 2.89 5.56
N SER A 144 12.58 2.18 5.34
CA SER A 144 11.77 2.33 4.13
C SER A 144 10.28 2.40 4.44
N VAL A 145 9.63 3.45 3.93
CA VAL A 145 8.17 3.60 3.94
C VAL A 145 7.66 3.55 2.51
N VAL A 146 6.70 2.66 2.24
CA VAL A 146 6.05 2.53 0.93
C VAL A 146 4.55 2.70 1.10
N SER A 147 3.95 3.68 0.43
CA SER A 147 2.51 3.93 0.47
C SER A 147 1.84 3.48 -0.83
N ILE A 148 0.68 2.81 -0.71
CA ILE A 148 -0.12 2.43 -1.88
C ILE A 148 -1.09 3.58 -2.21
N THR A 149 -0.78 4.30 -3.29
CA THR A 149 -1.66 5.32 -3.86
C THR A 149 -2.48 4.73 -5.01
N SER A 150 -2.94 5.54 -5.95
CA SER A 150 -3.75 5.08 -7.07
C SER A 150 -3.52 5.94 -8.30
N ALA A 151 -3.69 5.37 -9.47
CA ALA A 151 -3.69 6.08 -10.74
C ALA A 151 -4.72 7.22 -10.77
N VAL A 152 -5.89 7.06 -10.09
CA VAL A 152 -6.89 8.13 -9.97
C VAL A 152 -6.44 9.31 -9.08
N GLY A 153 -5.30 9.21 -8.41
CA GLY A 153 -4.65 10.35 -7.75
C GLY A 153 -3.97 11.32 -8.73
N ARG A 154 -3.72 10.90 -9.99
CA ARG A 154 -3.18 11.73 -11.08
C ARG A 154 -4.14 11.87 -12.27
N ALA A 155 -4.93 10.84 -12.55
CA ALA A 155 -5.85 10.79 -13.67
C ALA A 155 -7.27 11.13 -13.21
N ALA A 156 -7.95 12.05 -13.92
CA ALA A 156 -9.29 12.47 -13.58
C ALA A 156 -10.33 11.49 -14.14
N GLY A 157 -11.36 11.22 -13.34
CA GLY A 157 -12.51 10.41 -13.73
C GLY A 157 -13.73 10.72 -12.88
N ARG A 158 -14.92 10.48 -13.42
CA ARG A 158 -16.18 10.69 -12.71
C ARG A 158 -16.30 9.75 -11.52
N GLY A 159 -16.86 10.22 -10.43
CA GLY A 159 -17.09 9.46 -9.22
C GLY A 159 -15.91 9.35 -8.27
N TYR A 160 -14.72 9.74 -8.69
CA TYR A 160 -13.51 9.59 -7.88
C TYR A 160 -13.14 10.83 -7.04
N LEU A 161 -14.02 11.85 -6.94
CA LEU A 161 -13.67 13.13 -6.31
C LEU A 161 -13.02 12.96 -4.92
N ALA A 162 -13.66 12.27 -3.99
CA ALA A 162 -13.12 12.10 -2.65
C ALA A 162 -11.89 11.18 -2.63
N TYR A 163 -11.96 10.04 -3.34
CA TYR A 163 -10.88 9.05 -3.37
C TYR A 163 -9.65 9.58 -4.12
N GLY A 164 -9.84 10.11 -5.32
CA GLY A 164 -8.76 10.66 -6.14
C GLY A 164 -8.03 11.81 -5.44
N THR A 165 -8.79 12.74 -4.84
CA THR A 165 -8.21 13.84 -4.05
C THR A 165 -7.37 13.33 -2.89
N ALA A 166 -7.86 12.34 -2.12
CA ALA A 166 -7.11 11.76 -1.01
C ALA A 166 -5.85 10.99 -1.48
N LYS A 167 -5.91 10.29 -2.63
CA LYS A 167 -4.75 9.58 -3.20
C LYS A 167 -3.73 10.54 -3.81
N ALA A 168 -4.16 11.66 -4.39
CA ALA A 168 -3.28 12.76 -4.80
C ALA A 168 -2.57 13.39 -3.59
N ALA A 169 -3.32 13.63 -2.51
CA ALA A 169 -2.75 14.13 -1.26
C ALA A 169 -1.71 13.17 -0.68
N LEU A 170 -1.97 11.84 -0.65
CA LEU A 170 -1.01 10.85 -0.18
C LEU A 170 0.25 10.80 -1.07
N ALA A 171 0.10 10.98 -2.39
CA ALA A 171 1.24 11.06 -3.30
C ALA A 171 2.10 12.31 -3.04
N HIS A 172 1.48 13.47 -2.76
CA HIS A 172 2.24 14.66 -2.41
C HIS A 172 2.84 14.57 -1.00
N TYR A 173 2.09 14.05 -0.02
CA TYR A 173 2.60 13.72 1.31
C TYR A 173 3.88 12.88 1.26
N THR A 174 3.93 11.88 0.37
CA THR A 174 5.12 11.04 0.16
C THR A 174 6.37 11.87 -0.18
N ARG A 175 6.22 12.90 -1.03
CA ARG A 175 7.34 13.79 -1.41
C ARG A 175 7.82 14.64 -0.24
N LEU A 176 6.88 15.21 0.51
CA LEU A 176 7.20 16.04 1.68
C LEU A 176 7.84 15.21 2.79
N ALA A 177 7.25 14.07 3.15
CA ALA A 177 7.80 13.16 4.15
C ALA A 177 9.20 12.62 3.75
N ALA A 178 9.45 12.41 2.46
CA ALA A 178 10.77 12.02 1.98
C ALA A 178 11.82 13.11 2.19
N ALA A 179 11.45 14.38 2.00
CA ALA A 179 12.35 15.50 2.25
C ALA A 179 12.68 15.64 3.75
N ASP A 180 11.67 15.51 4.62
CA ASP A 180 11.83 15.64 6.06
C ASP A 180 12.60 14.48 6.71
N LEU A 181 12.48 13.25 6.16
CA LEU A 181 13.03 12.04 6.76
C LEU A 181 14.36 11.57 6.14
N ALA A 182 14.78 12.18 5.03
CA ALA A 182 16.09 11.91 4.45
C ALA A 182 17.21 12.45 5.38
N PRO A 183 18.43 11.83 5.35
CA PRO A 183 18.84 10.69 4.52
C PRO A 183 18.56 9.32 5.20
N ARG A 184 17.98 9.27 6.38
CA ARG A 184 17.90 8.09 7.24
C ARG A 184 16.74 7.16 6.89
N ILE A 185 15.65 7.72 6.35
CA ILE A 185 14.45 6.97 5.97
C ILE A 185 14.05 7.38 4.55
N ARG A 186 13.84 6.39 3.69
CA ARG A 186 13.31 6.60 2.34
C ARG A 186 11.78 6.49 2.38
N VAL A 187 11.10 7.39 1.73
CA VAL A 187 9.63 7.39 1.62
C VAL A 187 9.24 7.42 0.16
N ASN A 188 8.55 6.40 -0.31
CA ASN A 188 8.09 6.29 -1.68
C ASN A 188 6.63 5.84 -1.74
N ALA A 189 6.02 5.91 -2.91
CA ALA A 189 4.69 5.40 -3.13
C ALA A 189 4.58 4.64 -4.45
N ILE A 190 3.54 3.81 -4.55
CA ILE A 190 3.16 3.11 -5.76
C ILE A 190 1.76 3.58 -6.14
N ALA A 191 1.62 4.15 -7.34
CA ALA A 191 0.33 4.49 -7.93
C ALA A 191 -0.19 3.27 -8.69
N VAL A 192 -1.24 2.66 -8.14
CA VAL A 192 -1.78 1.39 -8.63
C VAL A 192 -2.93 1.64 -9.58
N GLY A 193 -2.94 0.94 -10.71
CA GLY A 193 -4.07 0.89 -11.64
C GLY A 193 -5.15 -0.10 -11.22
N ALA A 194 -5.81 -0.71 -12.20
CA ALA A 194 -6.75 -1.79 -11.97
C ALA A 194 -6.01 -3.08 -11.61
N VAL A 195 -6.22 -3.59 -10.41
CA VAL A 195 -5.61 -4.83 -9.89
C VAL A 195 -6.69 -5.76 -9.39
N ALA A 196 -6.60 -7.05 -9.73
CA ALA A 196 -7.54 -8.10 -9.36
C ALA A 196 -7.57 -8.31 -7.84
N THR A 197 -8.39 -7.55 -7.18
CA THR A 197 -8.65 -7.61 -5.73
C THR A 197 -10.15 -7.59 -5.51
N SER A 198 -10.60 -7.90 -4.30
CA SER A 198 -12.02 -7.83 -3.94
C SER A 198 -12.66 -6.43 -4.12
N ALA A 199 -11.88 -5.38 -4.28
CA ALA A 199 -12.41 -4.07 -4.67
C ALA A 199 -12.93 -4.04 -6.11
N LEU A 200 -12.53 -5.01 -6.95
CA LEU A 200 -12.96 -5.17 -8.33
C LEU A 200 -13.82 -6.42 -8.55
N ASP A 201 -14.34 -7.08 -7.49
CA ASP A 201 -15.11 -8.32 -7.63
C ASP A 201 -16.25 -8.20 -8.64
N ILE A 202 -16.99 -7.08 -8.66
CA ILE A 202 -18.07 -6.81 -9.62
C ILE A 202 -17.54 -6.84 -11.05
N VAL A 203 -16.37 -6.22 -11.30
CA VAL A 203 -15.75 -6.22 -12.63
C VAL A 203 -15.22 -7.59 -13.01
N LEU A 204 -14.63 -8.31 -12.05
CA LEU A 204 -14.03 -9.62 -12.29
C LEU A 204 -15.07 -10.71 -12.56
N THR A 205 -16.30 -10.53 -12.09
CA THR A 205 -17.43 -11.46 -12.28
C THR A 205 -18.31 -11.11 -13.47
N ASP A 206 -18.09 -9.96 -14.12
CA ASP A 206 -18.81 -9.54 -15.33
C ASP A 206 -17.83 -9.49 -16.52
N ASP A 207 -17.96 -10.42 -17.45
CA ASP A 207 -17.07 -10.55 -18.61
C ASP A 207 -17.08 -9.30 -19.50
N THR A 208 -18.18 -8.56 -19.57
CA THR A 208 -18.29 -7.31 -20.35
C THR A 208 -17.46 -6.19 -19.72
N LEU A 209 -17.63 -5.96 -18.42
CA LEU A 209 -16.87 -4.95 -17.67
C LEU A 209 -15.38 -5.30 -17.62
N ARG A 210 -15.08 -6.56 -17.39
CA ARG A 210 -13.71 -7.08 -17.42
C ARG A 210 -13.05 -6.83 -18.77
N GLY A 211 -13.71 -7.23 -19.88
CA GLY A 211 -13.19 -7.02 -21.22
C GLY A 211 -13.05 -5.54 -21.60
N GLN A 212 -13.93 -4.66 -21.11
CA GLN A 212 -13.77 -3.21 -21.28
C GLN A 212 -12.51 -2.69 -20.56
N MET A 213 -12.32 -3.09 -19.32
CA MET A 213 -11.17 -2.67 -18.52
C MET A 213 -9.86 -3.18 -19.12
N GLU A 214 -9.81 -4.44 -19.56
CA GLU A 214 -8.64 -5.03 -20.19
C GLU A 214 -8.29 -4.31 -21.50
N ARG A 215 -9.27 -4.04 -22.37
CA ARG A 215 -9.06 -3.28 -23.64
C ARG A 215 -8.64 -1.84 -23.40
N ALA A 216 -9.07 -1.21 -22.30
CA ALA A 216 -8.69 0.15 -21.95
C ALA A 216 -7.34 0.24 -21.21
N THR A 217 -6.69 -0.90 -20.96
CA THR A 217 -5.36 -0.98 -20.35
C THR A 217 -4.33 -1.29 -21.44
N PRO A 218 -3.29 -0.45 -21.66
CA PRO A 218 -2.28 -0.69 -22.72
C PRO A 218 -1.64 -2.07 -22.66
N LEU A 219 -1.38 -2.64 -21.47
CA LEU A 219 -0.87 -4.01 -21.34
C LEU A 219 -1.92 -5.09 -21.56
N GLY A 220 -3.17 -4.76 -21.91
CA GLY A 220 -4.23 -5.69 -22.30
C GLY A 220 -4.72 -6.63 -21.19
N ARG A 221 -4.44 -6.33 -19.94
CA ARG A 221 -4.85 -7.13 -18.78
C ARG A 221 -5.10 -6.30 -17.54
N ILE A 222 -5.90 -6.84 -16.62
CA ILE A 222 -5.96 -6.37 -15.24
C ILE A 222 -4.69 -6.84 -14.52
N GLY A 223 -4.10 -5.98 -13.68
CA GLY A 223 -2.93 -6.31 -12.89
C GLY A 223 -3.21 -7.39 -11.84
N ASN A 224 -2.17 -8.07 -11.41
CA ASN A 224 -2.21 -9.02 -10.30
C ASN A 224 -1.66 -8.35 -9.04
N PRO A 225 -2.16 -8.66 -7.82
CA PRO A 225 -1.54 -8.21 -6.57
C PRO A 225 -0.02 -8.43 -6.49
N ALA A 226 0.49 -9.51 -7.10
CA ALA A 226 1.92 -9.80 -7.17
C ALA A 226 2.72 -8.77 -7.99
N ASP A 227 2.12 -8.14 -9.02
CA ASP A 227 2.78 -7.07 -9.80
C ASP A 227 3.11 -5.88 -8.87
N VAL A 228 2.19 -5.54 -7.97
CA VAL A 228 2.38 -4.45 -6.98
C VAL A 228 3.34 -4.87 -5.87
N ALA A 229 3.21 -6.10 -5.37
CA ALA A 229 4.08 -6.64 -4.31
C ALA A 229 5.56 -6.66 -4.73
N ALA A 230 5.86 -7.00 -5.99
CA ALA A 230 7.21 -6.94 -6.54
C ALA A 230 7.80 -5.52 -6.50
N ALA A 231 6.99 -4.50 -6.83
CA ALA A 231 7.42 -3.11 -6.75
C ALA A 231 7.63 -2.66 -5.28
N VAL A 232 6.82 -3.16 -4.32
CA VAL A 232 7.05 -2.92 -2.89
C VAL A 232 8.39 -3.52 -2.45
N VAL A 233 8.68 -4.77 -2.80
CA VAL A 233 9.96 -5.42 -2.49
C VAL A 233 11.13 -4.62 -3.08
N PHE A 234 11.03 -4.18 -4.33
CA PHE A 234 12.02 -3.32 -4.96
C PHE A 234 12.29 -2.05 -4.15
N LEU A 235 11.24 -1.29 -3.82
CA LEU A 235 11.38 -0.03 -3.07
C LEU A 235 11.85 -0.24 -1.63
N ALA A 236 11.47 -1.34 -0.98
CA ALA A 236 11.84 -1.67 0.39
C ALA A 236 13.28 -2.19 0.52
N SER A 237 13.83 -2.77 -0.54
CA SER A 237 15.13 -3.44 -0.56
C SER A 237 16.30 -2.48 -0.90
N PRO A 238 17.56 -2.96 -0.81
CA PRO A 238 18.74 -2.23 -1.30
C PRO A 238 18.72 -1.91 -2.79
N ALA A 239 17.91 -2.63 -3.61
CA ALA A 239 17.74 -2.30 -5.03
C ALA A 239 17.12 -0.91 -5.23
N GLY A 240 16.19 -0.51 -4.35
CA GLY A 240 15.59 0.83 -4.31
C GLY A 240 16.37 1.84 -3.46
N GLY A 241 17.61 1.53 -3.05
CA GLY A 241 18.37 2.31 -2.06
C GLY A 241 18.68 3.76 -2.44
N TYR A 242 18.61 4.11 -3.73
CA TYR A 242 18.81 5.48 -4.21
C TYR A 242 17.51 6.15 -4.69
N ILE A 243 16.35 5.65 -4.19
CA ILE A 243 15.02 6.15 -4.55
C ILE A 243 14.32 6.65 -3.28
N THR A 244 13.98 7.94 -3.24
CA THR A 244 13.13 8.55 -2.22
C THR A 244 12.30 9.69 -2.81
N GLY A 245 11.11 9.94 -2.27
CA GLY A 245 10.17 10.95 -2.74
C GLY A 245 9.53 10.63 -4.10
N LYS A 246 9.57 9.37 -4.56
CA LYS A 246 9.04 8.98 -5.87
C LYS A 246 7.71 8.24 -5.76
N ILE A 247 6.89 8.45 -6.76
CA ILE A 247 5.66 7.70 -7.00
C ILE A 247 5.88 6.87 -8.25
N ILE A 248 5.96 5.54 -8.09
CA ILE A 248 6.14 4.60 -9.20
C ILE A 248 4.77 4.10 -9.62
N GLU A 249 4.47 4.17 -10.91
CA GLU A 249 3.23 3.71 -11.48
C GLU A 249 3.30 2.21 -11.78
N VAL A 250 2.33 1.45 -11.25
CA VAL A 250 2.11 0.03 -11.53
C VAL A 250 0.66 -0.12 -11.94
N ASP A 251 0.37 0.23 -13.18
CA ASP A 251 -0.98 0.47 -13.66
C ASP A 251 -1.27 -0.05 -15.08
N GLY A 252 -0.32 -0.76 -15.67
CA GLY A 252 -0.47 -1.30 -17.03
C GLY A 252 -0.40 -0.24 -18.13
N GLY A 253 0.07 0.98 -17.81
CA GLY A 253 0.27 2.08 -18.77
C GLY A 253 -0.96 2.95 -18.97
N ILE A 254 -1.94 2.94 -18.05
CA ILE A 254 -3.13 3.79 -18.16
C ILE A 254 -2.79 5.26 -17.90
N ASP A 255 -3.32 6.15 -18.73
CA ASP A 255 -3.25 7.61 -18.60
C ASP A 255 -4.57 8.24 -18.11
N ARG A 256 -5.67 7.47 -18.14
CA ARG A 256 -7.00 7.81 -17.62
C ARG A 256 -7.64 6.59 -16.94
N PRO A 257 -8.66 6.79 -16.07
CA PRO A 257 -9.39 5.67 -15.49
C PRO A 257 -9.95 4.75 -16.59
N ASN A 258 -9.71 3.45 -16.47
CA ASN A 258 -10.06 2.44 -17.46
C ASN A 258 -11.40 1.74 -17.17
N LEU A 259 -12.19 2.27 -16.24
CA LEU A 259 -13.56 1.85 -15.94
C LEU A 259 -14.48 3.08 -15.97
N ASP A 260 -15.53 3.02 -16.78
CA ASP A 260 -16.64 3.95 -16.69
C ASP A 260 -17.60 3.50 -15.58
N LEU A 261 -17.81 4.33 -14.59
CA LEU A 261 -18.71 4.06 -13.46
C LEU A 261 -20.19 4.34 -13.79
N GLY A 262 -20.51 4.70 -15.02
CA GLY A 262 -21.87 5.01 -15.45
C GLY A 262 -22.49 6.23 -14.76
N ILE A 263 -21.68 7.16 -14.24
CA ILE A 263 -22.16 8.37 -13.61
C ILE A 263 -22.59 9.36 -14.70
N PRO A 264 -23.89 9.74 -14.77
CA PRO A 264 -24.42 10.59 -15.84
C PRO A 264 -23.87 12.02 -15.79
N ASP A 265 -24.12 12.77 -16.86
CA ASP A 265 -23.97 14.22 -16.87
C ASP A 265 -24.94 14.89 -15.87
N LEU A 266 -24.62 16.12 -15.46
CA LEU A 266 -25.46 16.91 -14.58
C LEU A 266 -26.72 17.41 -15.30
#